data_5484e5d5575e548327060eefb5fa8087
#
_entry.id   5484e5d5575e548327060eefb5fa8087
#
_cell.length_a   1.000
_cell.length_b   1.000
_cell.length_c   1.000
_cell.angle_alpha   90.00
_cell.angle_beta   90.00
_cell.angle_gamma   90.00
#
_symmetry.space_group_name_H-M   'P 1'
#
loop_
_entity.id
_entity.type
_entity.pdbx_description
1 polymer ?
#
loop_
_entity_poly.entity_id
_entity_poly.type
_entity_poly.pdbx_seq_one_letter_code
_entity_poly.pdbx_strand_id
1 'polypeptide(L)' 'MMYLILQETKFKSIDSIYHVVNFTNDIDKANDMLQGYKLVEKNKDVHYTILKYEQPLILTEEVA' A
#
# COMPACT_ATOMS: atom_id res chain seq x y z
N MET A 1 9.44 8.64 7.44
CA MET A 1 9.00 7.33 6.92
C MET A 1 7.60 7.42 6.39
N MET A 2 7.34 6.79 5.29
CA MET A 2 6.02 6.81 4.68
C MET A 2 5.42 5.43 4.78
N TYR A 3 4.11 5.38 5.01
CA TYR A 3 3.40 4.11 5.08
C TYR A 3 2.43 4.07 3.91
N LEU A 4 2.56 3.06 3.06
CA LEU A 4 1.71 2.91 1.89
C LEU A 4 0.70 1.81 2.14
N ILE A 5 -0.54 2.03 1.76
CA ILE A 5 -1.56 0.99 1.85
C ILE A 5 -1.63 0.35 0.47
N LEU A 6 -1.28 -0.92 0.40
CA LEU A 6 -1.26 -1.65 -0.85
C LEU A 6 -2.49 -2.53 -0.98
N GLN A 7 -3.08 -2.48 -2.16
CA GLN A 7 -4.17 -3.37 -2.48
C GLN A 7 -3.62 -4.42 -3.44
N GLU A 8 -3.71 -5.67 -3.05
CA GLU A 8 -3.27 -6.77 -3.89
C GLU A 8 -4.50 -7.46 -4.45
N THR A 9 -4.61 -7.55 -5.75
CA THR A 9 -5.70 -8.28 -6.39
C THR A 9 -5.12 -9.53 -7.04
N LYS A 10 -5.63 -10.69 -6.65
CA LYS A 10 -5.14 -11.95 -7.18
C LYS A 10 -5.99 -12.39 -8.35
N PHE A 11 -5.32 -12.88 -9.41
CA PHE A 11 -6.01 -13.38 -10.58
C PHE A 11 -5.63 -14.84 -10.80
N LYS A 12 -6.55 -15.61 -11.34
CA LYS A 12 -6.30 -17.04 -11.50
C LYS A 12 -5.21 -17.35 -12.50
N SER A 13 -5.09 -16.59 -13.52
CA SER A 13 -4.18 -16.92 -14.61
C SER A 13 -2.92 -16.07 -14.65
N ILE A 14 -2.75 -15.13 -13.78
CA ILE A 14 -1.58 -14.29 -13.78
C ILE A 14 -1.19 -13.96 -12.37
N ASP A 15 -0.03 -13.34 -12.20
CA ASP A 15 0.41 -12.95 -10.87
C ASP A 15 -0.46 -11.82 -10.33
N SER A 16 -0.38 -11.59 -9.06
CA SER A 16 -1.14 -10.53 -8.41
C SER A 16 -0.75 -9.16 -8.93
N ILE A 17 -1.70 -8.26 -8.92
CA ILE A 17 -1.47 -6.89 -9.29
C ILE A 17 -1.58 -6.06 -8.04
N TYR A 18 -0.65 -5.13 -7.84
CA TYR A 18 -0.62 -4.29 -6.65
C TYR A 18 -0.88 -2.83 -7.00
N HIS A 19 -1.66 -2.17 -6.19
CA HIS A 19 -1.90 -0.75 -6.33
C HIS A 19 -1.70 -0.08 -4.98
N VAL A 20 -1.12 1.12 -4.98
CA VAL A 20 -1.06 1.92 -3.76
C VAL A 20 -2.35 2.70 -3.72
N VAL A 21 -3.21 2.41 -2.77
CA VAL A 21 -4.51 3.06 -2.66
C VAL A 21 -4.52 4.23 -1.71
N ASN A 22 -3.54 4.33 -0.83
CA ASN A 22 -3.43 5.47 0.07
C ASN A 22 -2.05 5.49 0.70
N PHE A 23 -1.69 6.60 1.34
CA PHE A 23 -0.43 6.68 2.04
C PHE A 23 -0.52 7.72 3.15
N THR A 24 0.35 7.62 4.12
CA THR A 24 0.41 8.58 5.23
C THR A 24 1.78 8.43 5.89
N ASN A 25 2.20 9.47 6.59
CA ASN A 25 3.46 9.38 7.34
C ASN A 25 3.18 9.07 8.83
N ASP A 26 1.93 8.77 9.18
CA ASP A 26 1.54 8.49 10.55
C ASP A 26 1.12 7.03 10.65
N ILE A 27 1.81 6.24 11.47
CA ILE A 27 1.53 4.82 11.58
C ILE A 27 0.14 4.56 12.13
N ASP A 28 -0.36 5.39 13.02
CA ASP A 28 -1.69 5.17 13.58
C ASP A 28 -2.75 5.40 12.52
N LYS A 29 -2.56 6.41 11.64
CA LYS A 29 -3.50 6.64 10.59
C LYS A 29 -3.41 5.52 9.57
N ALA A 30 -2.20 4.99 9.33
CA ALA A 30 -2.04 3.89 8.38
C ALA A 30 -2.83 2.67 8.87
N ASN A 31 -2.75 2.38 10.16
CA ASN A 31 -3.48 1.24 10.70
C ASN A 31 -4.98 1.45 10.61
N ASP A 32 -5.45 2.67 10.84
CA ASP A 32 -6.88 2.95 10.74
C ASP A 32 -7.34 2.80 9.29
N MET A 33 -6.55 3.28 8.33
CA MET A 33 -6.89 3.16 6.94
C MET A 33 -6.94 1.69 6.53
N LEU A 34 -5.96 0.90 7.00
CA LEU A 34 -5.92 -0.52 6.68
C LEU A 34 -7.16 -1.22 7.17
N GLN A 35 -7.57 -0.94 8.41
CA GLN A 35 -8.76 -1.58 8.95
C GLN A 35 -10.00 -1.15 8.17
N GLY A 36 -10.08 0.11 7.78
CA GLY A 36 -11.21 0.60 7.01
C GLY A 36 -11.33 -0.11 5.67
N TYR A 37 -10.21 -0.27 4.94
CA TYR A 37 -10.25 -0.95 3.68
C TYR A 37 -10.65 -2.42 3.87
N LYS A 38 -10.13 -3.08 4.90
CA LYS A 38 -10.46 -4.48 5.14
C LYS A 38 -11.94 -4.66 5.47
N LEU A 39 -12.52 -3.70 6.16
CA LEU A 39 -13.91 -3.82 6.54
C LEU A 39 -14.86 -3.68 5.37
N VAL A 40 -14.53 -2.82 4.40
CA VAL A 40 -15.43 -2.62 3.28
C VAL A 40 -15.18 -3.56 2.11
N GLU A 41 -14.00 -4.21 2.07
CA GLU A 41 -13.70 -5.08 0.95
C GLU A 41 -14.43 -6.41 1.06
N LYS A 42 -15.16 -6.78 0.03
CA LYS A 42 -15.90 -8.02 0.06
C LYS A 42 -15.37 -9.08 -0.87
N ASN A 43 -14.39 -8.73 -1.71
CA ASN A 43 -13.84 -9.69 -2.66
C ASN A 43 -12.73 -10.47 -2.00
N LYS A 44 -12.82 -11.80 -1.99
CA LYS A 44 -11.84 -12.65 -1.34
C LYS A 44 -10.49 -12.58 -1.99
N ASP A 45 -10.41 -12.16 -3.25
CA ASP A 45 -9.16 -12.11 -3.97
C ASP A 45 -8.45 -10.77 -3.82
N VAL A 46 -8.98 -9.88 -2.99
CA VAL A 46 -8.39 -8.58 -2.77
C VAL A 46 -7.91 -8.51 -1.32
N HIS A 47 -6.63 -8.15 -1.13
CA HIS A 47 -6.05 -8.07 0.20
C HIS A 47 -5.35 -6.72 0.37
N TYR A 48 -5.24 -6.25 1.60
CA TYR A 48 -4.61 -4.97 1.90
C TYR A 48 -3.48 -5.17 2.90
N THR A 49 -2.37 -4.48 2.69
CA THR A 49 -1.25 -4.54 3.61
C THR A 49 -0.61 -3.16 3.71
N ILE A 50 0.23 -2.96 4.71
CA ILE A 50 0.98 -1.73 4.87
C ILE A 50 2.42 -2.00 4.48
N LEU A 51 2.98 -1.16 3.62
CA LEU A 51 4.37 -1.23 3.24
C LEU A 51 5.06 0.01 3.80
N LYS A 52 6.13 -0.18 4.58
CA LYS A 52 6.89 0.95 5.08
C LYS A 52 7.90 1.36 4.03
N TYR A 53 7.96 2.64 3.76
CA TYR A 53 8.85 3.13 2.74
C TYR A 53 9.67 4.30 3.27
N GLU A 54 10.99 4.18 3.21
CA GLU A 54 11.83 5.23 3.65
C GLU A 54 12.42 5.84 2.41
N GLN A 55 12.03 7.03 2.10
CA GLN A 55 12.43 7.65 0.87
C GLN A 55 13.90 8.00 0.86
N PRO A 56 14.65 7.52 -0.06
CA PRO A 56 16.07 7.83 -0.12
C PRO A 56 16.27 9.23 -0.66
N LEU A 57 17.16 9.94 -0.04
CA LEU A 57 17.41 11.27 -0.47
C LEU A 57 18.13 11.32 -1.80
N ILE A 58 18.85 10.33 -2.11
CA ILE A 58 19.58 10.36 -3.32
C ILE A 58 18.74 10.39 -4.54
N LEU A 59 17.49 10.12 -4.43
CA LEU A 59 16.66 10.16 -5.55
C LEU A 59 16.71 11.48 -6.22
N THR A 60 16.98 12.49 -5.50
CA THR A 60 16.96 13.78 -6.07
C THR A 60 18.16 14.08 -6.88
N GLU A 61 19.20 13.48 -6.56
CA GLU A 61 20.33 13.76 -7.27
C GLU A 61 20.42 13.15 -8.57
N GLU A 62 19.82 12.12 -8.75
CA GLU A 62 19.94 11.51 -9.95
C GLU A 62 19.44 12.27 -11.00
N VAL A 63 18.64 13.13 -10.74
CA VAL A 63 18.06 13.91 -11.70
C VAL A 63 19.06 14.75 -12.33
N ALA A 64 20.10 14.99 -11.74
CA ALA A 64 21.04 15.93 -12.23
C ALA A 64 21.65 15.54 -13.56
#